data_a1acae5eb3b439c339e93b4f082fc022
#
_entry.id   a1acae5eb3b439c339e93b4f082fc022
#
_cell.length_a   1.000
_cell.length_b   1.000
_cell.length_c   1.000
_cell.angle_alpha   90.00
_cell.angle_beta   90.00
_cell.angle_gamma   90.00
#
_symmetry.space_group_name_H-M   'P 1'
#
loop_
_entity.id
_entity.type
_entity.pdbx_description
1 polymer ?
#
loop_
_entity_poly.entity_id
_entity_poly.type
_entity_poly.pdbx_seq_one_letter_code
_entity_poly.pdbx_strand_id
1 'polypeptide(L)'
;MSHATIYVLDQDQAKDFYVGKLGFEVKIDQSMPNGFRWLTVAPKGQSELQIILLKVGSTTDFVKPKGSDAKTIENDLAAMTALLKKGMFSAGAFYTSDCRKTFQELKDKGVEFISEPKDQFYGVEAVFKDPFGNWFSMTEPKNQ
;
A
#
# COMPACT_ATOMS: atom_id res chain seq x y z
N MET A 1 -6.98 -1.19 -16.81
CA MET A 1 -6.96 -1.73 -15.41
C MET A 1 -7.73 -0.73 -14.56
N SER A 2 -8.74 -1.18 -13.82
CA SER A 2 -9.56 -0.32 -12.93
C SER A 2 -9.10 -0.38 -11.47
N HIS A 3 -8.48 -1.49 -11.07
CA HIS A 3 -8.04 -1.75 -9.70
C HIS A 3 -6.61 -2.28 -9.68
N ALA A 4 -5.85 -1.88 -8.65
CA ALA A 4 -4.55 -2.46 -8.30
C ALA A 4 -4.63 -2.96 -6.85
N THR A 5 -3.80 -3.91 -6.48
CA THR A 5 -3.84 -4.52 -5.15
C THR A 5 -2.59 -4.19 -4.34
N ILE A 6 -2.80 -3.81 -3.09
CA ILE A 6 -1.76 -3.71 -2.06
C ILE A 6 -2.12 -4.71 -0.97
N TYR A 7 -1.19 -5.62 -0.65
CA TYR A 7 -1.40 -6.58 0.42
C TYR A 7 -1.12 -5.96 1.79
N VAL A 8 -2.05 -6.15 2.71
CA VAL A 8 -1.97 -5.64 4.08
C VAL A 8 -2.20 -6.77 5.08
N LEU A 9 -1.81 -6.58 6.33
CA LEU A 9 -2.00 -7.57 7.40
C LEU A 9 -3.23 -7.27 8.25
N ASP A 10 -3.63 -6.01 8.32
CA ASP A 10 -4.79 -5.52 9.06
C ASP A 10 -5.46 -4.39 8.27
N GLN A 11 -6.74 -4.57 7.92
CA GLN A 11 -7.44 -3.61 7.06
C GLN A 11 -7.87 -2.33 7.80
N ASP A 12 -8.12 -2.39 9.10
CA ASP A 12 -8.41 -1.18 9.89
C ASP A 12 -7.15 -0.31 10.03
N GLN A 13 -6.02 -0.92 10.33
CA GLN A 13 -4.73 -0.23 10.37
C GLN A 13 -4.35 0.33 8.99
N ALA A 14 -4.64 -0.42 7.91
CA ALA A 14 -4.45 0.05 6.55
C ALA A 14 -5.30 1.28 6.25
N LYS A 15 -6.57 1.27 6.63
CA LYS A 15 -7.48 2.41 6.46
C LYS A 15 -6.98 3.64 7.22
N ASP A 16 -6.54 3.48 8.47
CA ASP A 16 -5.95 4.57 9.26
C ASP A 16 -4.73 5.19 8.58
N PHE A 17 -3.91 4.38 7.92
CA PHE A 17 -2.73 4.85 7.20
C PHE A 17 -3.10 5.52 5.86
N TYR A 18 -3.77 4.80 4.97
CA TYR A 18 -4.03 5.30 3.61
C TYR A 18 -5.04 6.45 3.60
N VAL A 19 -6.06 6.40 4.41
CA VAL A 19 -7.06 7.47 4.53
C VAL A 19 -6.64 8.52 5.55
N GLY A 20 -6.26 8.10 6.75
CA GLY A 20 -5.95 9.01 7.85
C GLY A 20 -4.63 9.78 7.68
N LYS A 21 -3.59 9.13 7.17
CA LYS A 21 -2.27 9.77 7.01
C LYS A 21 -2.00 10.23 5.59
N LEU A 22 -2.25 9.41 4.57
CA LEU A 22 -2.03 9.78 3.17
C LEU A 22 -3.15 10.63 2.56
N GLY A 23 -4.32 10.71 3.20
CA GLY A 23 -5.44 11.51 2.72
C GLY A 23 -6.20 10.89 1.56
N PHE A 24 -6.12 9.58 1.37
CA PHE A 24 -6.90 8.89 0.35
C PHE A 24 -8.39 8.88 0.71
N GLU A 25 -9.24 8.68 -0.28
CA GLU A 25 -10.68 8.54 -0.10
C GLU A 25 -11.08 7.06 -0.12
N VAL A 26 -11.96 6.65 0.81
CA VAL A 26 -12.59 5.33 0.75
C VAL A 26 -13.55 5.31 -0.44
N LYS A 27 -13.42 4.31 -1.30
CA LYS A 27 -14.36 4.09 -2.41
C LYS A 27 -15.39 3.03 -2.05
N ILE A 28 -14.96 1.89 -1.54
CA ILE A 28 -15.83 0.82 -1.06
C ILE A 28 -15.24 0.27 0.25
N ASP A 29 -16.10 0.04 1.22
CA ASP A 29 -15.76 -0.65 2.47
C ASP A 29 -16.95 -1.53 2.83
N GLN A 30 -16.92 -2.78 2.41
CA GLN A 30 -18.03 -3.71 2.56
C GLN A 30 -17.55 -5.07 3.03
N SER A 31 -18.11 -5.54 4.14
CA SER A 31 -17.89 -6.89 4.64
C SER A 31 -18.99 -7.83 4.09
N MET A 32 -18.55 -9.01 3.65
CA MET A 32 -19.45 -10.07 3.15
C MET A 32 -19.83 -11.04 4.27
N PRO A 33 -20.91 -11.83 4.13
CA PRO A 33 -21.34 -12.76 5.16
C PRO A 33 -20.29 -13.81 5.56
N ASN A 34 -19.36 -14.17 4.65
CA ASN A 34 -18.25 -15.09 4.91
C ASN A 34 -17.05 -14.46 5.65
N GLY A 35 -17.14 -13.17 6.04
CA GLY A 35 -16.07 -12.45 6.72
C GLY A 35 -15.06 -11.75 5.79
N PHE A 36 -15.16 -11.96 4.48
CA PHE A 36 -14.32 -11.23 3.51
C PHE A 36 -14.71 -9.75 3.47
N ARG A 37 -13.72 -8.86 3.53
CA ARG A 37 -13.92 -7.41 3.46
C ARG A 37 -13.33 -6.85 2.18
N TRP A 38 -14.18 -6.26 1.36
CA TRP A 38 -13.80 -5.52 0.18
C TRP A 38 -13.56 -4.07 0.56
N LEU A 39 -12.30 -3.69 0.64
CA LEU A 39 -11.87 -2.33 1.00
C LEU A 39 -11.06 -1.75 -0.14
N THR A 40 -11.57 -0.68 -0.75
CA THR A 40 -10.87 0.06 -1.80
C THR A 40 -10.75 1.53 -1.45
N VAL A 41 -9.61 2.11 -1.80
CA VAL A 41 -9.28 3.51 -1.61
C VAL A 41 -8.72 4.11 -2.90
N ALA A 42 -8.69 5.42 -3.00
CA ALA A 42 -8.02 6.11 -4.12
C ALA A 42 -7.45 7.44 -3.64
N PRO A 43 -6.34 7.92 -4.20
CA PRO A 43 -5.89 9.28 -3.98
C PRO A 43 -6.96 10.28 -4.40
N LYS A 44 -7.07 11.41 -3.70
CA LYS A 44 -8.00 12.49 -4.08
C LYS A 44 -7.77 12.92 -5.52
N GLY A 45 -8.86 13.05 -6.28
CA GLY A 45 -8.81 13.47 -7.68
C GLY A 45 -8.42 12.38 -8.66
N GLN A 46 -8.15 11.15 -8.23
CA GLN A 46 -7.85 9.99 -9.08
C GLN A 46 -8.96 8.95 -8.97
N SER A 47 -10.06 9.19 -9.69
CA SER A 47 -11.24 8.30 -9.63
C SER A 47 -11.14 7.06 -10.52
N GLU A 48 -10.22 7.04 -11.48
CA GLU A 48 -10.14 5.99 -12.49
C GLU A 48 -9.40 4.73 -12.03
N LEU A 49 -8.55 4.85 -10.99
CA LEU A 49 -7.84 3.73 -10.40
C LEU A 49 -8.18 3.62 -8.92
N GLN A 50 -8.71 2.46 -8.53
CA GLN A 50 -8.91 2.13 -7.12
C GLN A 50 -7.81 1.18 -6.64
N ILE A 51 -7.42 1.34 -5.40
CA ILE A 51 -6.45 0.46 -4.73
C ILE A 51 -7.22 -0.44 -3.77
N ILE A 52 -7.13 -1.75 -4.01
CA ILE A 52 -7.67 -2.76 -3.10
C ILE A 52 -6.68 -2.94 -1.96
N LEU A 53 -7.08 -2.68 -0.73
CA LEU A 53 -6.31 -3.01 0.47
C LEU A 53 -6.72 -4.43 0.89
N LEU A 54 -5.99 -5.42 0.39
CA LEU A 54 -6.34 -6.83 0.49
C LEU A 54 -5.58 -7.50 1.63
N LYS A 55 -6.30 -8.05 2.59
CA LYS A 55 -5.66 -8.78 3.68
C LYS A 55 -5.01 -10.07 3.17
N VAL A 56 -3.75 -10.28 3.51
CA VAL A 56 -3.00 -11.51 3.20
C VAL A 56 -3.79 -12.73 3.66
N GLY A 57 -3.99 -13.69 2.76
CA GLY A 57 -4.72 -14.92 3.02
C GLY A 57 -6.24 -14.85 2.87
N SER A 58 -6.82 -13.66 2.70
CA SER A 58 -8.29 -13.52 2.62
C SER A 58 -8.93 -14.10 1.37
N THR A 59 -8.14 -14.43 0.35
CA THR A 59 -8.63 -14.95 -0.93
C THR A 59 -8.46 -16.47 -1.10
N THR A 60 -7.86 -17.16 -0.14
CA THR A 60 -7.54 -18.59 -0.27
C THR A 60 -8.75 -19.51 -0.36
N ASP A 61 -9.93 -19.05 0.07
CA ASP A 61 -11.16 -19.82 -0.03
C ASP A 61 -11.71 -19.90 -1.45
N PHE A 62 -11.41 -18.92 -2.29
CA PHE A 62 -11.90 -18.86 -3.68
C PHE A 62 -10.81 -18.83 -4.75
N VAL A 63 -9.57 -18.51 -4.37
CA VAL A 63 -8.41 -18.60 -5.26
C VAL A 63 -7.36 -19.47 -4.58
N LYS A 64 -7.45 -20.78 -4.78
CA LYS A 64 -6.49 -21.73 -4.20
C LYS A 64 -5.30 -21.91 -5.12
N PRO A 65 -4.07 -21.83 -4.60
CA PRO A 65 -2.88 -22.19 -5.34
C PRO A 65 -2.96 -23.66 -5.80
N LYS A 66 -2.65 -23.91 -7.07
CA LYS A 66 -2.71 -25.25 -7.63
C LYS A 66 -1.75 -26.21 -6.91
N GLY A 67 -2.25 -27.38 -6.51
CA GLY A 67 -1.43 -28.43 -5.90
C GLY A 67 -1.05 -28.18 -4.44
N SER A 68 -1.62 -27.16 -3.78
CA SER A 68 -1.33 -26.84 -2.38
C SER A 68 -2.38 -27.43 -1.44
N ASP A 69 -1.92 -28.09 -0.38
CA ASP A 69 -2.74 -28.47 0.76
C ASP A 69 -2.79 -27.33 1.80
N ALA A 70 -3.61 -27.49 2.85
CA ALA A 70 -3.79 -26.44 3.88
C ALA A 70 -2.48 -26.08 4.60
N LYS A 71 -1.59 -27.04 4.82
CA LYS A 71 -0.29 -26.79 5.50
C LYS A 71 0.68 -26.03 4.62
N THR A 72 0.73 -26.34 3.34
CA THR A 72 1.54 -25.62 2.36
C THR A 72 1.07 -24.18 2.23
N ILE A 73 -0.25 -23.94 2.13
CA ILE A 73 -0.84 -22.60 2.08
C ILE A 73 -0.47 -21.81 3.34
N GLU A 74 -0.60 -22.40 4.53
CA GLU A 74 -0.21 -21.76 5.81
C GLU A 74 1.26 -21.34 5.79
N ASN A 75 2.16 -22.22 5.35
CA ASN A 75 3.60 -21.93 5.26
C ASN A 75 3.90 -20.81 4.24
N ASP A 76 3.23 -20.83 3.09
CA ASP A 76 3.41 -19.81 2.05
C ASP A 76 2.90 -18.43 2.50
N LEU A 77 1.77 -18.38 3.22
CA LEU A 77 1.25 -17.13 3.79
C LEU A 77 2.18 -16.59 4.88
N ALA A 78 2.75 -17.45 5.70
CA ALA A 78 3.74 -17.05 6.71
C ALA A 78 5.02 -16.50 6.05
N ALA A 79 5.50 -17.13 4.98
CA ALA A 79 6.64 -16.65 4.19
C ALA A 79 6.34 -15.30 3.53
N MET A 80 5.17 -15.13 2.91
CA MET A 80 4.74 -13.87 2.33
C MET A 80 4.67 -12.76 3.37
N THR A 81 4.09 -13.03 4.53
CA THR A 81 4.02 -12.09 5.64
C THR A 81 5.40 -11.65 6.11
N ALA A 82 6.34 -12.60 6.24
CA ALA A 82 7.72 -12.29 6.63
C ALA A 82 8.43 -11.41 5.60
N LEU A 83 8.27 -11.69 4.31
CA LEU A 83 8.86 -10.90 3.22
C LEU A 83 8.24 -9.50 3.14
N LEU A 84 6.92 -9.38 3.33
CA LEU A 84 6.24 -8.10 3.39
C LEU A 84 6.81 -7.22 4.51
N LYS A 85 6.92 -7.77 5.71
CA LYS A 85 7.48 -7.05 6.87
C LYS A 85 8.94 -6.63 6.68
N LYS A 86 9.71 -7.37 5.89
CA LYS A 86 11.10 -7.02 5.55
C LYS A 86 11.20 -5.89 4.51
N GLY A 87 10.10 -5.44 3.93
CA GLY A 87 10.11 -4.40 2.91
C GLY A 87 10.54 -4.88 1.53
N MET A 88 10.28 -6.13 1.19
CA MET A 88 10.65 -6.69 -0.11
C MET A 88 9.77 -6.21 -1.27
N PHE A 89 8.60 -5.61 -0.97
CA PHE A 89 7.62 -5.25 -2.00
C PHE A 89 7.52 -3.74 -2.19
N SER A 90 7.85 -3.29 -3.40
CA SER A 90 7.45 -1.97 -3.89
C SER A 90 5.95 -2.00 -4.22
N ALA A 91 5.20 -1.05 -3.68
CA ALA A 91 3.76 -0.99 -3.88
C ALA A 91 3.34 0.07 -4.91
N GLY A 92 4.22 1.01 -5.23
CA GLY A 92 3.92 2.03 -6.23
C GLY A 92 4.78 3.28 -6.11
N ALA A 93 4.41 4.27 -6.89
CA ALA A 93 5.06 5.56 -6.91
C ALA A 93 4.02 6.68 -6.96
N PHE A 94 4.34 7.79 -6.33
CA PHE A 94 3.52 9.00 -6.31
C PHE A 94 4.29 10.19 -6.85
N TYR A 95 3.60 11.07 -7.55
CA TYR A 95 4.12 12.39 -7.84
C TYR A 95 3.63 13.42 -6.81
N THR A 96 4.46 14.37 -6.51
CA THR A 96 4.15 15.55 -5.71
C THR A 96 4.72 16.79 -6.36
N SER A 97 4.09 17.93 -6.12
CA SER A 97 4.61 19.22 -6.61
C SER A 97 5.75 19.78 -5.76
N ASP A 98 5.91 19.27 -4.53
CA ASP A 98 6.97 19.67 -3.59
C ASP A 98 7.29 18.50 -2.67
N CYS A 99 8.37 17.79 -2.99
CA CYS A 99 8.75 16.56 -2.28
C CYS A 99 9.18 16.86 -0.83
N ARG A 100 9.88 17.95 -0.59
CA ARG A 100 10.37 18.30 0.76
C ARG A 100 9.24 18.72 1.68
N LYS A 101 8.28 19.49 1.16
CA LYS A 101 7.08 19.89 1.91
C LYS A 101 6.20 18.68 2.23
N THR A 102 5.90 17.85 1.23
CA THR A 102 5.08 16.65 1.41
C THR A 102 5.74 15.66 2.39
N PHE A 103 7.05 15.49 2.29
CA PHE A 103 7.82 14.70 3.25
C PHE A 103 7.60 15.16 4.69
N GLN A 104 7.72 16.48 4.94
CA GLN A 104 7.55 17.01 6.30
C GLN A 104 6.11 16.81 6.80
N GLU A 105 5.13 17.08 5.97
CA GLU A 105 3.71 16.89 6.31
C GLU A 105 3.39 15.42 6.66
N LEU A 106 3.89 14.47 5.87
CA LEU A 106 3.67 13.04 6.12
C LEU A 106 4.46 12.55 7.34
N LYS A 107 5.68 13.02 7.52
CA LYS A 107 6.49 12.72 8.71
C LYS A 107 5.82 13.20 10.00
N ASP A 108 5.24 14.38 9.99
CA ASP A 108 4.50 14.93 11.13
C ASP A 108 3.25 14.11 11.48
N LYS A 109 2.66 13.41 10.49
CA LYS A 109 1.57 12.46 10.68
C LYS A 109 2.03 11.06 11.11
N GLY A 110 3.34 10.84 11.27
CA GLY A 110 3.92 9.58 11.69
C GLY A 110 4.17 8.57 10.57
N VAL A 111 4.23 9.01 9.31
CA VAL A 111 4.66 8.16 8.19
C VAL A 111 6.16 7.90 8.31
N GLU A 112 6.56 6.64 8.21
CA GLU A 112 7.96 6.24 8.28
C GLU A 112 8.62 6.34 6.91
N PHE A 113 9.72 7.07 6.82
CA PHE A 113 10.52 7.21 5.61
C PHE A 113 11.77 6.32 5.66
N ILE A 114 12.00 5.60 4.58
CA ILE A 114 13.22 4.81 4.36
C ILE A 114 14.34 5.73 3.85
N SER A 115 13.99 6.70 3.00
CA SER A 115 14.91 7.70 2.45
C SER A 115 14.27 9.08 2.49
N GLU A 116 14.98 10.04 3.06
CA GLU A 116 14.60 11.46 3.03
C GLU A 116 14.73 12.03 1.61
N PRO A 117 14.11 13.19 1.32
CA PRO A 117 14.23 13.83 0.01
C PRO A 117 15.66 14.05 -0.42
N LYS A 118 16.03 13.53 -1.60
CA LYS A 118 17.34 13.67 -2.23
C LYS A 118 17.19 14.13 -3.66
N ASP A 119 18.12 14.97 -4.10
CA ASP A 119 18.21 15.36 -5.51
C ASP A 119 18.70 14.19 -6.36
N GLN A 120 17.94 13.87 -7.39
CA GLN A 120 18.24 12.86 -8.39
C GLN A 120 18.27 13.52 -9.77
N PHE A 121 18.79 12.82 -10.78
CA PHE A 121 18.83 13.38 -12.14
C PHE A 121 17.42 13.63 -12.72
N TYR A 122 16.39 12.90 -12.24
CA TYR A 122 14.99 13.01 -12.67
C TYR A 122 14.11 13.92 -11.78
N GLY A 123 14.61 14.35 -10.63
CA GLY A 123 13.83 15.18 -9.71
C GLY A 123 14.28 15.02 -8.26
N VAL A 124 13.42 15.37 -7.33
CA VAL A 124 13.63 15.12 -5.89
C VAL A 124 12.80 13.91 -5.48
N GLU A 125 13.44 12.93 -4.85
CA GLU A 125 12.78 11.68 -4.45
C GLU A 125 12.94 11.41 -2.95
N ALA A 126 11.87 10.95 -2.34
CA ALA A 126 11.83 10.33 -1.01
C ALA A 126 11.18 8.95 -1.11
N VAL A 127 11.47 8.08 -0.16
CA VAL A 127 10.89 6.74 -0.10
C VAL A 127 10.27 6.52 1.28
N PHE A 128 9.01 6.16 1.33
CA PHE A 128 8.29 5.85 2.56
C PHE A 128 7.68 4.46 2.53
N LYS A 129 7.26 3.97 3.69
CA LYS A 129 6.59 2.68 3.81
C LYS A 129 5.28 2.79 4.59
N ASP A 130 4.39 1.83 4.31
CA ASP A 130 3.20 1.64 5.11
C ASP A 130 3.50 0.84 6.41
N PRO A 131 2.53 0.64 7.31
CA PRO A 131 2.76 -0.09 8.55
C PRO A 131 3.14 -1.56 8.38
N PHE A 132 2.96 -2.13 7.20
CA PHE A 132 3.20 -3.55 6.92
C PHE A 132 4.53 -3.84 6.24
N GLY A 133 5.16 -2.82 5.66
CA GLY A 133 6.42 -2.92 4.95
C GLY A 133 6.33 -2.66 3.44
N ASN A 134 5.15 -2.41 2.89
CA ASN A 134 5.03 -1.92 1.50
C ASN A 134 5.71 -0.56 1.39
N TRP A 135 6.57 -0.39 0.39
CA TRP A 135 7.24 0.89 0.21
C TRP A 135 6.85 1.58 -1.10
N PHE A 136 6.94 2.90 -1.06
CA PHE A 136 6.56 3.79 -2.16
C PHE A 136 7.66 4.80 -2.44
N SER A 137 7.91 5.05 -3.72
CA SER A 137 8.64 6.24 -4.15
C SER A 137 7.69 7.44 -4.19
N MET A 138 8.17 8.59 -3.76
CA MET A 138 7.49 9.88 -3.88
C MET A 138 8.43 10.86 -4.57
N THR A 139 8.05 11.32 -5.74
CA THR A 139 8.94 12.11 -6.59
C THR A 139 8.31 13.45 -6.97
N GLU A 140 9.08 14.52 -6.79
CA GLU A 140 8.86 15.81 -7.45
C GLU A 140 9.66 15.79 -8.75
N PRO A 141 9.01 15.61 -9.92
CA PRO A 141 9.75 15.51 -11.18
C PRO A 141 10.39 16.84 -11.54
N LYS A 142 11.55 16.80 -12.18
CA LYS A 142 12.12 18.01 -12.81
C LYS A 142 11.13 18.52 -13.85
N ASN A 143 10.95 19.83 -13.87
CA ASN A 143 10.23 20.47 -14.97
C ASN A 143 10.98 20.16 -16.27
N GLN A 144 10.26 19.53 -17.17
CA GLN A 144 10.77 19.23 -18.52
C GLN A 144 10.62 20.43 -19.43
#